data_77862979cfaf98e3533d0d83e6ef30e4
#
_entry.id   77862979cfaf98e3533d0d83e6ef30e4
#
_cell.length_a   1.000
_cell.length_b   1.000
_cell.length_c   1.000
_cell.angle_alpha   90.00
_cell.angle_beta   90.00
_cell.angle_gamma   90.00
#
_symmetry.space_group_name_H-M   'P 1'
#
loop_
_entity.id
_entity.type
_entity.pdbx_description
1 polymer ?
#
loop_
_entity_poly.entity_id
_entity_poly.type
_entity_poly.pdbx_seq_one_letter_code
_entity_poly.pdbx_strand_id
1 'polypeptide(L)'
;VLAHVTAQMKAVEQGAPCDLIFQSIAGSQKGNEAFGFTARTLEEAKALMLQKGTAEGPNVLYFETGQGSELSSNAHFDTDQVTMEARCYGFARHFAPFLVNTVVGFIGPEYLYDARQVTRAGLEDHFMGKLTGVSMGCDCCYTNHMKADQNDIENLAGLLTLAGCNYFMGIPHGDDIMLN
;
A
#
# COMPACT_ATOMS: atom_id res chain seq x y z
N VAL A 1 -8.44 -13.68 3.39
CA VAL A 1 -7.18 -12.93 3.56
C VAL A 1 -7.18 -12.31 4.94
N LEU A 2 -6.14 -12.55 5.71
CA LEU A 2 -5.93 -11.91 6.99
C LEU A 2 -5.26 -10.56 6.72
N ALA A 3 -6.03 -9.48 6.84
CA ALA A 3 -5.54 -8.14 6.47
C ALA A 3 -4.81 -7.40 7.59
N HIS A 4 -4.69 -7.99 8.78
CA HIS A 4 -4.07 -7.35 9.93
C HIS A 4 -2.86 -8.12 10.42
N VAL A 5 -1.75 -7.42 10.67
CA VAL A 5 -0.47 -8.00 11.07
C VAL A 5 -0.58 -8.97 12.26
N THR A 6 -1.34 -8.60 13.30
CA THR A 6 -1.46 -9.43 14.51
C THR A 6 -2.18 -10.77 14.27
N ALA A 7 -3.14 -10.80 13.34
CA ALA A 7 -3.83 -12.03 12.95
C ALA A 7 -2.89 -12.94 12.15
N GLN A 8 -2.09 -12.38 11.25
CA GLN A 8 -1.09 -13.13 10.48
C GLN A 8 0.02 -13.67 11.38
N MET A 9 0.50 -12.87 12.34
CA MET A 9 1.48 -13.34 13.34
C MET A 9 0.96 -14.57 14.10
N LYS A 10 -0.29 -14.54 14.56
CA LYS A 10 -0.89 -15.70 15.25
C LYS A 10 -0.97 -16.94 14.35
N ALA A 11 -1.29 -16.76 13.06
CA ALA A 11 -1.31 -17.87 12.12
C ALA A 11 0.08 -18.49 11.94
N VAL A 12 1.12 -17.66 11.80
CA VAL A 12 2.53 -18.10 11.69
C VAL A 12 2.97 -18.81 12.98
N GLU A 13 2.62 -18.28 14.14
CA GLU A 13 2.91 -18.90 15.44
C GLU A 13 2.31 -20.31 15.57
N GLN A 14 1.16 -20.53 14.94
CA GLN A 14 0.46 -21.81 14.90
C GLN A 14 0.96 -22.74 13.77
N GLY A 15 1.98 -22.33 13.02
CA GLY A 15 2.62 -23.14 11.99
C GLY A 15 2.03 -22.97 10.58
N ALA A 16 1.23 -21.92 10.32
CA ALA A 16 0.80 -21.63 8.96
C ALA A 16 2.01 -21.21 8.12
N PRO A 17 2.21 -21.77 6.92
CA PRO A 17 3.28 -21.34 6.01
C PRO A 17 3.01 -19.90 5.55
N CYS A 18 4.02 -19.05 5.62
CA CYS A 18 3.90 -17.65 5.27
C CYS A 18 5.26 -17.11 4.78
N ASP A 19 5.27 -16.52 3.60
CA ASP A 19 6.46 -15.89 3.03
C ASP A 19 6.53 -14.39 3.37
N LEU A 20 5.38 -13.72 3.39
CA LEU A 20 5.29 -12.29 3.63
C LEU A 20 4.15 -11.99 4.61
N ILE A 21 4.40 -11.16 5.60
CA ILE A 21 3.33 -10.52 6.38
C ILE A 21 2.93 -9.23 5.70
N PHE A 22 1.64 -9.10 5.46
CA PHE A 22 0.99 -7.93 4.87
C PHE A 22 0.49 -6.97 5.95
N GLN A 23 0.63 -5.67 5.71
CA GLN A 23 -0.05 -4.62 6.49
C GLN A 23 -0.22 -3.36 5.65
N SER A 24 -1.42 -2.79 5.63
CA SER A 24 -1.64 -1.42 5.18
C SER A 24 -1.11 -0.45 6.23
N ILE A 25 -0.31 0.52 5.81
CA ILE A 25 0.37 1.47 6.70
C ILE A 25 -0.10 2.90 6.46
N ALA A 26 -0.15 3.69 7.52
CA ALA A 26 -0.43 5.12 7.48
C ALA A 26 0.85 5.94 7.65
N GLY A 27 0.84 7.16 7.12
CA GLY A 27 1.95 8.12 7.22
C GLY A 27 2.06 8.81 8.58
N SER A 28 1.34 8.36 9.60
CA SER A 28 1.43 8.84 10.97
C SER A 28 1.36 7.70 11.98
N GLN A 29 2.07 7.89 13.11
CA GLN A 29 1.99 6.94 14.22
C GLN A 29 0.57 6.82 14.75
N LYS A 30 -0.13 7.94 14.91
CA LYS A 30 -1.54 7.95 15.37
C LYS A 30 -2.47 7.18 14.43
N GLY A 31 -2.25 7.28 13.11
CA GLY A 31 -2.99 6.50 12.12
C GLY A 31 -2.75 5.01 12.29
N ASN A 32 -1.50 4.59 12.39
CA ASN A 32 -1.16 3.18 12.61
C ASN A 32 -1.72 2.65 13.94
N GLU A 33 -1.64 3.43 15.02
CA GLU A 33 -2.22 3.08 16.32
C GLU A 33 -3.76 2.96 16.26
N ALA A 34 -4.42 3.85 15.52
CA ALA A 34 -5.87 3.77 15.30
C ALA A 34 -6.28 2.49 14.55
N PHE A 35 -5.41 1.97 13.69
CA PHE A 35 -5.57 0.68 13.02
C PHE A 35 -5.08 -0.52 13.84
N GLY A 36 -4.66 -0.32 15.08
CA GLY A 36 -4.36 -1.38 16.04
C GLY A 36 -2.94 -1.95 15.97
N PHE A 37 -1.98 -1.25 15.38
CA PHE A 37 -0.58 -1.66 15.36
C PHE A 37 0.38 -0.47 15.50
N THR A 38 1.63 -0.76 15.80
CA THR A 38 2.72 0.21 15.96
C THR A 38 3.95 -0.23 15.18
N ALA A 39 4.97 0.63 15.09
CA ALA A 39 6.28 0.22 14.56
C ALA A 39 6.84 -1.00 15.30
N ARG A 40 6.71 -1.05 16.62
CA ARG A 40 7.13 -2.20 17.43
C ARG A 40 6.41 -3.49 17.03
N THR A 41 5.11 -3.43 16.75
CA THR A 41 4.34 -4.58 16.26
C THR A 41 4.92 -5.11 14.95
N LEU A 42 5.33 -4.23 14.03
CA LEU A 42 5.95 -4.62 12.76
C LEU A 42 7.37 -5.16 12.95
N GLU A 43 8.13 -4.63 13.89
CA GLU A 43 9.46 -5.19 14.26
C GLU A 43 9.31 -6.61 14.81
N GLU A 44 8.35 -6.83 15.70
CA GLU A 44 8.03 -8.15 16.25
C GLU A 44 7.55 -9.12 15.14
N ALA A 45 6.72 -8.65 14.21
CA ALA A 45 6.28 -9.42 13.05
C ALA A 45 7.45 -9.81 12.15
N LYS A 46 8.35 -8.88 11.84
CA LYS A 46 9.57 -9.14 11.07
C LYS A 46 10.45 -10.19 11.75
N ALA A 47 10.68 -10.03 13.05
CA ALA A 47 11.48 -11.00 13.83
C ALA A 47 10.84 -12.40 13.82
N LEU A 48 9.53 -12.49 13.99
CA LEU A 48 8.79 -13.74 13.90
C LEU A 48 8.94 -14.41 12.52
N MET A 49 8.80 -13.62 11.45
CA MET A 49 8.93 -14.13 10.08
C MET A 49 10.34 -14.62 9.76
N LEU A 50 11.38 -13.92 10.22
CA LEU A 50 12.76 -14.38 10.06
C LEU A 50 13.07 -15.68 10.82
N GLN A 51 12.29 -15.97 11.86
CA GLN A 51 12.44 -17.19 12.66
C GLN A 51 11.59 -18.36 12.16
N LYS A 52 10.35 -18.09 11.74
CA LYS A 52 9.32 -19.11 11.47
C LYS A 52 8.72 -19.05 10.06
N GLY A 53 8.96 -17.99 9.34
CA GLY A 53 8.45 -17.83 7.96
C GLY A 53 9.13 -18.81 7.00
N THR A 54 8.55 -18.93 5.82
CA THR A 54 9.02 -19.84 4.75
C THR A 54 9.86 -19.12 3.67
N ALA A 55 9.95 -17.78 3.72
CA ALA A 55 10.76 -17.01 2.79
C ALA A 55 12.26 -17.20 3.01
N GLU A 56 13.04 -17.29 1.92
CA GLU A 56 14.50 -17.45 1.97
C GLU A 56 15.25 -16.13 2.20
N GLY A 57 14.60 -14.98 2.11
CA GLY A 57 15.23 -13.65 2.18
C GLY A 57 14.86 -12.85 3.43
N PRO A 58 15.57 -11.75 3.70
CA PRO A 58 15.33 -10.90 4.86
C PRO A 58 14.13 -9.94 4.70
N ASN A 59 13.58 -9.82 3.49
CA ASN A 59 12.51 -8.89 3.16
C ASN A 59 11.16 -9.61 3.26
N VAL A 60 10.65 -9.73 4.48
CA VAL A 60 9.49 -10.57 4.81
C VAL A 60 8.21 -9.78 5.09
N LEU A 61 8.21 -8.48 4.81
CA LEU A 61 7.06 -7.60 4.97
C LEU A 61 6.60 -7.07 3.61
N TYR A 62 5.29 -7.00 3.45
CA TYR A 62 4.62 -6.37 2.32
C TYR A 62 3.69 -5.29 2.85
N PHE A 63 3.84 -4.06 2.33
CA PHE A 63 3.02 -2.94 2.75
C PHE A 63 2.13 -2.43 1.63
N GLU A 64 0.95 -1.99 2.00
CA GLU A 64 0.07 -1.20 1.13
C GLU A 64 -0.12 0.21 1.67
N THR A 65 -0.21 1.13 0.73
CA THR A 65 -0.45 2.56 0.94
C THR A 65 -1.43 3.07 -0.10
N GLY A 66 -1.70 4.36 -0.13
CA GLY A 66 -2.46 5.01 -1.19
C GLY A 66 -2.82 6.43 -0.81
N GLN A 67 -2.59 7.37 -1.72
CA GLN A 67 -3.02 8.76 -1.52
C GLN A 67 -4.53 8.81 -1.26
N GLY A 68 -4.94 9.57 -0.26
CA GLY A 68 -6.33 9.71 0.12
C GLY A 68 -6.84 8.71 1.15
N SER A 69 -6.13 7.60 1.42
CA SER A 69 -6.57 6.58 2.37
C SER A 69 -6.77 7.13 3.78
N GLU A 70 -5.80 7.86 4.30
CA GLU A 70 -5.90 8.47 5.64
C GLU A 70 -6.92 9.61 5.69
N LEU A 71 -7.10 10.34 4.57
CA LEU A 71 -8.12 11.38 4.49
C LEU A 71 -9.51 10.78 4.53
N SER A 72 -9.76 9.73 3.75
CA SER A 72 -11.06 9.05 3.73
C SER A 72 -11.45 8.47 5.10
N SER A 73 -10.47 7.95 5.83
CA SER A 73 -10.68 7.42 7.20
C SER A 73 -10.62 8.48 8.29
N ASN A 74 -10.51 9.77 7.93
CA ASN A 74 -10.32 10.88 8.85
C ASN A 74 -9.12 10.72 9.79
N ALA A 75 -8.05 10.10 9.29
CA ALA A 75 -6.82 9.79 10.04
C ALA A 75 -5.60 10.60 9.56
N HIS A 76 -5.83 11.71 8.86
CA HIS A 76 -4.77 12.54 8.26
C HIS A 76 -4.19 13.58 9.22
N PHE A 77 -4.89 13.92 10.31
CA PHE A 77 -4.44 14.89 11.33
C PHE A 77 -3.92 16.21 10.72
N ASP A 78 -4.73 16.82 9.87
CA ASP A 78 -4.47 18.10 9.17
C ASP A 78 -3.23 18.07 8.24
N THR A 79 -2.82 16.88 7.78
CA THR A 79 -1.74 16.71 6.81
C THR A 79 -2.33 16.37 5.45
N ASP A 80 -1.79 16.94 4.38
CA ASP A 80 -2.22 16.63 3.01
C ASP A 80 -1.83 15.21 2.58
N GLN A 81 -2.54 14.70 1.59
CA GLN A 81 -2.40 13.30 1.12
C GLN A 81 -1.01 12.98 0.56
N VAL A 82 -0.37 13.91 -0.13
CA VAL A 82 0.96 13.70 -0.73
C VAL A 82 2.01 13.59 0.37
N THR A 83 1.93 14.46 1.37
CA THR A 83 2.82 14.43 2.54
C THR A 83 2.61 13.15 3.35
N MET A 84 1.36 12.72 3.56
CA MET A 84 1.07 11.48 4.27
C MET A 84 1.63 10.26 3.53
N GLU A 85 1.46 10.20 2.22
CA GLU A 85 2.00 9.11 1.41
C GLU A 85 3.54 9.09 1.42
N ALA A 86 4.19 10.25 1.32
CA ALA A 86 5.64 10.34 1.45
C ALA A 86 6.15 9.82 2.82
N ARG A 87 5.40 10.09 3.89
CA ARG A 87 5.70 9.56 5.24
C ARG A 87 5.54 8.04 5.30
N CYS A 88 4.56 7.46 4.60
CA CYS A 88 4.42 6.01 4.48
C CYS A 88 5.70 5.38 3.92
N TYR A 89 6.30 5.94 2.89
CA TYR A 89 7.53 5.42 2.30
C TYR A 89 8.74 5.58 3.22
N GLY A 90 8.84 6.70 3.93
CA GLY A 90 9.85 6.88 4.97
C GLY A 90 9.75 5.84 6.08
N PHE A 91 8.52 5.57 6.53
CA PHE A 91 8.23 4.53 7.52
C PHE A 91 8.54 3.13 6.98
N ALA A 92 8.06 2.80 5.78
CA ALA A 92 8.30 1.52 5.14
C ALA A 92 9.79 1.22 4.97
N ARG A 93 10.57 2.21 4.56
CA ARG A 93 12.02 2.08 4.35
C ARG A 93 12.76 1.57 5.60
N HIS A 94 12.32 1.95 6.79
CA HIS A 94 12.90 1.48 8.05
C HIS A 94 12.85 -0.05 8.18
N PHE A 95 11.82 -0.67 7.64
CA PHE A 95 11.62 -2.12 7.70
C PHE A 95 12.28 -2.90 6.56
N ALA A 96 12.77 -2.23 5.52
CA ALA A 96 13.25 -2.84 4.29
C ALA A 96 12.27 -3.92 3.77
N PRO A 97 11.04 -3.54 3.39
CA PRO A 97 10.04 -4.50 2.97
C PRO A 97 10.41 -5.16 1.64
N PHE A 98 9.77 -6.27 1.33
CA PHE A 98 9.82 -6.88 0.00
C PHE A 98 9.24 -5.94 -1.05
N LEU A 99 8.10 -5.35 -0.73
CA LEU A 99 7.35 -4.47 -1.63
C LEU A 99 6.50 -3.48 -0.82
N VAL A 100 6.37 -2.26 -1.35
CA VAL A 100 5.27 -1.35 -1.03
C VAL A 100 4.39 -1.21 -2.27
N ASN A 101 3.11 -1.51 -2.15
CA ASN A 101 2.14 -1.36 -3.21
C ASN A 101 1.23 -0.15 -2.92
N THR A 102 1.15 0.79 -3.85
CA THR A 102 0.17 1.87 -3.74
C THR A 102 -1.13 1.46 -4.41
N VAL A 103 -2.23 1.53 -3.68
CA VAL A 103 -3.58 1.25 -4.15
C VAL A 103 -4.23 2.59 -4.48
N VAL A 104 -3.97 3.09 -5.68
CA VAL A 104 -4.17 4.50 -6.03
C VAL A 104 -5.61 4.96 -5.93
N GLY A 105 -6.54 4.18 -6.42
CA GLY A 105 -7.95 4.56 -6.48
C GLY A 105 -8.85 3.86 -5.45
N PHE A 106 -8.27 3.15 -4.51
CA PHE A 106 -8.97 2.26 -3.58
C PHE A 106 -9.98 2.99 -2.70
N ILE A 107 -9.54 4.05 -2.05
CA ILE A 107 -10.41 4.82 -1.17
C ILE A 107 -10.21 6.30 -1.50
N GLY A 108 -11.25 6.99 -1.88
CA GLY A 108 -11.15 8.41 -1.90
C GLY A 108 -11.66 9.13 -3.12
N PRO A 109 -12.84 8.78 -3.64
CA PRO A 109 -13.46 9.58 -4.69
C PRO A 109 -13.71 11.03 -4.25
N GLU A 110 -13.67 11.30 -2.95
CA GLU A 110 -13.72 12.63 -2.38
C GLU A 110 -12.38 13.38 -2.52
N TYR A 111 -11.27 12.67 -2.65
CA TYR A 111 -9.91 13.21 -2.69
C TYR A 111 -9.17 12.95 -3.99
N LEU A 112 -9.49 11.83 -4.65
CA LEU A 112 -9.05 11.48 -6.01
C LEU A 112 -10.30 11.29 -6.87
N TYR A 113 -10.79 12.37 -7.41
CA TYR A 113 -12.14 12.48 -7.96
C TYR A 113 -12.27 11.99 -9.41
N ASP A 114 -11.20 12.11 -10.19
CA ASP A 114 -11.18 11.79 -11.61
C ASP A 114 -9.90 11.08 -12.04
N ALA A 115 -9.92 10.55 -13.26
CA ALA A 115 -8.79 9.83 -13.87
C ALA A 115 -7.48 10.63 -13.86
N ARG A 116 -7.55 11.96 -14.03
CA ARG A 116 -6.37 12.82 -14.02
C ARG A 116 -5.71 12.85 -12.64
N GLN A 117 -6.50 12.94 -11.59
CA GLN A 117 -6.00 12.94 -10.21
C GLN A 117 -5.43 11.57 -9.84
N VAL A 118 -6.08 10.48 -10.25
CA VAL A 118 -5.60 9.10 -10.04
C VAL A 118 -4.27 8.86 -10.77
N THR A 119 -4.19 9.28 -12.03
CA THR A 119 -2.96 9.17 -12.83
C THR A 119 -1.82 9.94 -12.18
N ARG A 120 -2.08 11.16 -11.72
CA ARG A 120 -1.09 11.96 -11.00
C ARG A 120 -0.64 11.29 -9.71
N ALA A 121 -1.58 10.82 -8.89
CA ALA A 121 -1.27 10.15 -7.63
C ALA A 121 -0.39 8.91 -7.84
N GLY A 122 -0.74 8.04 -8.78
CA GLY A 122 0.06 6.85 -9.08
C GLY A 122 1.49 7.17 -9.53
N LEU A 123 1.67 8.20 -10.37
CA LEU A 123 2.99 8.64 -10.81
C LEU A 123 3.78 9.30 -9.66
N GLU A 124 3.14 10.11 -8.83
CA GLU A 124 3.76 10.73 -7.64
C GLU A 124 4.22 9.66 -6.65
N ASP A 125 3.39 8.67 -6.38
CA ASP A 125 3.70 7.58 -5.45
C ASP A 125 4.88 6.74 -5.96
N HIS A 126 4.86 6.37 -7.24
CA HIS A 126 5.95 5.63 -7.86
C HIS A 126 7.27 6.43 -7.83
N PHE A 127 7.21 7.71 -8.17
CA PHE A 127 8.37 8.62 -8.13
C PHE A 127 8.93 8.74 -6.70
N MET A 128 8.07 8.92 -5.70
CA MET A 128 8.46 9.02 -4.31
C MET A 128 9.12 7.73 -3.81
N GLY A 129 8.57 6.58 -4.18
CA GLY A 129 9.15 5.27 -3.88
C GLY A 129 10.57 5.13 -4.45
N LYS A 130 10.78 5.55 -5.70
CA LYS A 130 12.11 5.55 -6.33
C LYS A 130 13.08 6.48 -5.60
N LEU A 131 12.67 7.69 -5.23
CA LEU A 131 13.51 8.63 -4.49
C LEU A 131 13.91 8.11 -3.11
N THR A 132 13.02 7.37 -2.46
CA THR A 132 13.27 6.80 -1.12
C THR A 132 14.00 5.45 -1.18
N GLY A 133 14.15 4.87 -2.36
CA GLY A 133 14.81 3.56 -2.55
C GLY A 133 13.96 2.38 -2.04
N VAL A 134 12.64 2.52 -2.04
CA VAL A 134 11.69 1.47 -1.70
C VAL A 134 11.27 0.72 -2.96
N SER A 135 11.17 -0.60 -2.89
CA SER A 135 10.56 -1.40 -3.97
C SER A 135 9.09 -1.05 -4.09
N MET A 136 8.68 -0.57 -5.28
CA MET A 136 7.33 -0.08 -5.50
C MET A 136 6.55 -0.97 -6.45
N GLY A 137 5.28 -1.16 -6.11
CA GLY A 137 4.26 -1.66 -7.00
C GLY A 137 3.05 -0.72 -7.03
N CYS A 138 2.13 -0.97 -7.92
CA CYS A 138 0.91 -0.20 -8.04
C CYS A 138 -0.29 -1.11 -8.33
N ASP A 139 -1.38 -0.82 -7.67
CA ASP A 139 -2.71 -1.25 -8.07
C ASP A 139 -3.34 -0.10 -8.86
N CYS A 140 -3.38 -0.26 -10.18
CA CYS A 140 -4.02 0.70 -11.07
C CYS A 140 -5.53 0.49 -11.02
N CYS A 141 -6.17 1.05 -10.01
CA CYS A 141 -7.61 0.87 -9.76
C CYS A 141 -8.35 2.20 -9.65
N TYR A 142 -9.65 2.13 -9.70
CA TYR A 142 -10.57 3.22 -9.35
C TYR A 142 -11.82 2.65 -8.68
N THR A 143 -12.52 3.49 -7.93
CA THR A 143 -13.83 3.13 -7.39
C THR A 143 -14.93 3.57 -8.35
N ASN A 144 -16.08 2.90 -8.32
CA ASN A 144 -17.25 3.21 -9.16
C ASN A 144 -17.78 4.66 -9.01
N HIS A 145 -17.40 5.36 -7.96
CA HIS A 145 -17.80 6.74 -7.70
C HIS A 145 -16.94 7.78 -8.44
N MET A 146 -15.78 7.37 -8.94
CA MET A 146 -14.84 8.26 -9.61
C MET A 146 -15.23 8.49 -11.07
N LYS A 147 -14.84 9.64 -11.60
CA LYS A 147 -14.94 9.94 -13.04
C LYS A 147 -13.72 9.36 -13.76
N ALA A 148 -13.69 8.04 -13.86
CA ALA A 148 -12.68 7.27 -14.55
C ALA A 148 -13.32 6.06 -15.23
N ASP A 149 -12.63 5.51 -16.20
CA ASP A 149 -13.02 4.27 -16.88
C ASP A 149 -11.81 3.32 -17.08
N GLN A 150 -12.05 2.19 -17.71
CA GLN A 150 -11.02 1.18 -17.98
C GLN A 150 -9.85 1.74 -18.81
N ASN A 151 -10.11 2.63 -19.77
CA ASN A 151 -9.05 3.21 -20.60
C ASN A 151 -8.11 4.08 -19.76
N ASP A 152 -8.66 4.80 -18.78
CA ASP A 152 -7.87 5.63 -17.88
C ASP A 152 -6.89 4.79 -17.04
N ILE A 153 -7.34 3.63 -16.58
CA ILE A 153 -6.52 2.71 -15.80
C ILE A 153 -5.45 2.03 -16.67
N GLU A 154 -5.79 1.64 -17.89
CA GLU A 154 -4.83 1.11 -18.86
C GLU A 154 -3.77 2.16 -19.22
N ASN A 155 -4.15 3.41 -19.38
CA ASN A 155 -3.24 4.52 -19.59
C ASN A 155 -2.30 4.71 -18.39
N LEU A 156 -2.81 4.66 -17.15
CA LEU A 156 -2.00 4.74 -15.96
C LEU A 156 -0.99 3.59 -15.88
N ALA A 157 -1.43 2.35 -16.12
CA ALA A 157 -0.55 1.19 -16.16
C ALA A 157 0.56 1.33 -17.22
N GLY A 158 0.21 1.83 -18.40
CA GLY A 158 1.16 2.13 -19.47
C GLY A 158 2.20 3.18 -19.05
N LEU A 159 1.76 4.28 -18.45
CA LEU A 159 2.66 5.35 -17.96
C LEU A 159 3.59 4.86 -16.85
N LEU A 160 3.07 4.10 -15.90
CA LEU A 160 3.86 3.52 -14.81
C LEU A 160 4.88 2.50 -15.32
N THR A 161 4.50 1.69 -16.32
CA THR A 161 5.42 0.75 -16.98
C THR A 161 6.58 1.51 -17.63
N LEU A 162 6.28 2.58 -18.37
CA LEU A 162 7.29 3.47 -18.97
C LEU A 162 8.18 4.16 -17.92
N ALA A 163 7.62 4.48 -16.75
CA ALA A 163 8.35 5.01 -15.60
C ALA A 163 9.20 3.95 -14.87
N GLY A 164 9.09 2.67 -15.26
CA GLY A 164 9.86 1.58 -14.70
C GLY A 164 9.21 0.92 -13.48
N CYS A 165 7.90 1.00 -13.34
CA CYS A 165 7.15 0.14 -12.43
C CYS A 165 7.15 -1.29 -12.99
N ASN A 166 7.43 -2.27 -12.16
CA ASN A 166 7.57 -3.67 -12.58
C ASN A 166 6.70 -4.65 -11.76
N TYR A 167 5.87 -4.13 -10.89
CA TYR A 167 4.86 -4.90 -10.17
C TYR A 167 3.52 -4.20 -10.25
N PHE A 168 2.51 -4.92 -10.70
CA PHE A 168 1.13 -4.48 -10.74
C PHE A 168 0.25 -5.51 -10.05
N MET A 169 -0.60 -5.05 -9.14
CA MET A 169 -1.69 -5.86 -8.65
C MET A 169 -2.81 -5.82 -9.70
N GLY A 170 -3.12 -6.97 -10.28
CA GLY A 170 -4.16 -7.06 -11.31
C GLY A 170 -5.53 -7.24 -10.70
N ILE A 171 -6.49 -6.44 -11.17
CA ILE A 171 -7.91 -6.60 -10.84
C ILE A 171 -8.73 -6.70 -12.13
N PRO A 172 -9.78 -7.53 -12.15
CA PRO A 172 -10.68 -7.58 -13.30
C PRO A 172 -11.40 -6.24 -13.47
N HIS A 173 -11.50 -5.76 -14.71
CA HIS A 173 -12.27 -4.57 -15.08
C HIS A 173 -11.80 -3.23 -14.50
N GLY A 174 -10.60 -3.15 -13.96
CA GLY A 174 -10.06 -1.89 -13.46
C GLY A 174 -10.66 -1.36 -12.16
N ASP A 175 -11.65 -2.01 -11.62
CA ASP A 175 -12.31 -1.65 -10.37
C ASP A 175 -11.95 -2.62 -9.25
N ASP A 176 -11.78 -2.11 -8.04
CA ASP A 176 -11.51 -2.96 -6.90
C ASP A 176 -12.77 -3.70 -6.49
N ILE A 177 -12.76 -5.02 -6.69
CA ILE A 177 -13.91 -5.90 -6.39
C ILE A 177 -14.30 -5.91 -4.90
N MET A 178 -13.45 -5.45 -4.02
CA MET A 178 -13.77 -5.32 -2.61
C MET A 178 -14.70 -4.13 -2.32
N LEU A 179 -14.87 -3.23 -3.27
CA LEU A 179 -15.71 -2.05 -3.18
C LEU A 179 -17.05 -2.19 -3.90
N ASN A 180 -17.30 -3.30 -4.54
CA ASN A 180 -18.56 -3.63 -5.22
C ASN A 180 -19.50 -4.46 -4.36
#